data_1e3a7f9dafafd91dc673a0d6bf72a10b
#
_entry.id   1e3a7f9dafafd91dc673a0d6bf72a10b
#
_cell.length_a   1.000
_cell.length_b   1.000
_cell.length_c   1.000
_cell.angle_alpha   90.00
_cell.angle_beta   90.00
_cell.angle_gamma   90.00
#
_symmetry.space_group_name_H-M   'P 1'
#
loop_
_entity.id
_entity.type
_entity.pdbx_description
1 polymer ?
#
loop_
_entity_poly.entity_id
_entity_poly.type
_entity_poly.pdbx_seq_one_letter_code
_entity_poly.pdbx_strand_id
1 'polypeptide(L)'
;MILNSISLDYVLNMNNPIIIDIRDNYTYNLGHIKGAINIPYYNLLGNYSHYLSKNDKYYLYCENGRQSLNISNRLNSFGYNTFNIDGGYERYLISKYY
;
A
#
# COMPACT_ATOMS: atom_id res chain seq x y z
N MET A 1 14.13 0.03 -14.52
CA MET A 1 13.37 1.14 -13.94
C MET A 1 12.11 0.64 -13.28
N ILE A 2 11.79 1.19 -12.15
CA ILE A 2 10.63 0.77 -11.38
C ILE A 2 9.49 1.74 -11.63
N LEU A 3 8.34 1.21 -12.04
CA LEU A 3 7.19 2.03 -12.36
C LEU A 3 5.94 1.59 -11.62
N ASN A 4 6.12 1.00 -10.42
CA ASN A 4 5.00 0.49 -9.65
C ASN A 4 4.50 1.50 -8.61
N SER A 5 4.87 2.77 -8.77
CA SER A 5 4.39 3.84 -7.90
C SER A 5 3.27 4.60 -8.56
N ILE A 6 2.29 4.97 -7.76
CA ILE A 6 1.11 5.69 -8.21
C ILE A 6 0.84 6.83 -7.22
N SER A 7 0.31 7.95 -7.71
CA SER A 7 0.06 9.08 -6.83
C SER A 7 -1.10 8.81 -5.87
N LEU A 8 -1.00 9.37 -4.67
CA LEU A 8 -2.07 9.28 -3.68
C LEU A 8 -3.37 9.85 -4.23
N ASP A 9 -3.32 10.99 -4.89
CA ASP A 9 -4.53 11.64 -5.41
C ASP A 9 -5.27 10.74 -6.39
N TYR A 10 -4.53 10.03 -7.23
CA TYR A 10 -5.13 9.11 -8.18
C TYR A 10 -5.87 7.99 -7.47
N VAL A 11 -5.26 7.42 -6.43
CA VAL A 11 -5.88 6.34 -5.65
C VAL A 11 -7.11 6.83 -4.89
N LEU A 12 -7.03 8.01 -4.28
CA LEU A 12 -8.16 8.57 -3.52
C LEU A 12 -9.37 8.91 -4.39
N ASN A 13 -9.17 9.08 -5.69
CA ASN A 13 -10.26 9.33 -6.63
C ASN A 13 -10.83 8.06 -7.27
N MET A 14 -10.29 6.91 -6.94
CA MET A 14 -10.80 5.63 -7.43
C MET A 14 -12.08 5.23 -6.70
N ASN A 15 -12.88 4.41 -7.37
CA ASN A 15 -14.08 3.83 -6.77
C ASN A 15 -13.69 2.53 -6.05
N ASN A 16 -13.76 2.54 -4.72
CA ASN A 16 -13.48 1.38 -3.87
C ASN A 16 -12.11 0.71 -4.12
N PRO A 17 -11.01 1.46 -4.10
CA PRO A 17 -9.70 0.85 -4.27
C PRO A 17 -9.36 -0.03 -3.05
N ILE A 18 -8.63 -1.11 -3.28
CA ILE A 18 -8.12 -1.95 -2.20
C ILE A 18 -6.81 -1.36 -1.74
N ILE A 19 -6.82 -0.66 -0.61
CA ILE A 19 -5.63 0.00 -0.06
C ILE A 19 -5.13 -0.81 1.13
N ILE A 20 -3.84 -1.15 1.13
CA ILE A 20 -3.22 -1.95 2.17
C ILE A 20 -2.14 -1.13 2.87
N ASP A 21 -2.31 -0.94 4.18
CA ASP A 21 -1.31 -0.33 5.05
C ASP A 21 -0.40 -1.44 5.55
N ILE A 22 0.88 -1.39 5.19
CA ILE A 22 1.84 -2.43 5.57
C ILE A 22 2.67 -2.06 6.79
N ARG A 23 2.30 -0.98 7.50
CA ARG A 23 2.93 -0.62 8.77
C ARG A 23 2.46 -1.58 9.86
N ASP A 24 3.09 -1.51 11.03
CA ASP A 24 2.64 -2.35 12.14
C ASP A 24 1.24 -1.94 12.62
N ASN A 25 0.60 -2.86 13.33
CA ASN A 25 -0.78 -2.67 13.78
C ASN A 25 -0.94 -1.48 14.72
N TYR A 26 0.03 -1.26 15.61
CA TYR A 26 -0.03 -0.14 16.55
C TYR A 26 -0.04 1.19 15.79
N THR A 27 0.85 1.35 14.84
CA THR A 27 0.96 2.57 14.02
C THR A 27 -0.30 2.79 13.19
N TYR A 28 -0.81 1.71 12.59
CA TYR A 28 -2.06 1.76 11.82
C TYR A 28 -3.21 2.28 12.69
N ASN A 29 -3.32 1.80 13.92
CA ASN A 29 -4.42 2.20 14.81
C ASN A 29 -4.32 3.64 15.29
N LEU A 30 -3.13 4.24 15.27
CA LEU A 30 -2.96 5.66 15.59
C LEU A 30 -3.49 6.56 14.46
N GLY A 31 -3.55 6.06 13.25
CA GLY A 31 -4.05 6.80 12.10
C GLY A 31 -3.64 6.10 10.82
N HIS A 32 -4.52 6.08 9.83
CA HIS A 32 -4.27 5.45 8.54
C HIS A 32 -5.10 6.12 7.44
N ILE A 33 -4.78 5.82 6.20
CA ILE A 33 -5.55 6.32 5.07
C ILE A 33 -6.96 5.72 5.15
N LYS A 34 -7.96 6.57 5.00
CA LYS A 34 -9.36 6.15 5.07
C LYS A 34 -9.63 4.99 4.11
N GLY A 35 -10.21 3.92 4.64
CA GLY A 35 -10.53 2.74 3.85
C GLY A 35 -9.42 1.71 3.76
N ALA A 36 -8.23 2.01 4.26
CA ALA A 36 -7.11 1.07 4.21
C ALA A 36 -7.31 -0.07 5.21
N ILE A 37 -6.90 -1.27 4.79
CA ILE A 37 -6.79 -2.42 5.69
C ILE A 37 -5.33 -2.60 6.09
N ASN A 38 -5.10 -3.18 7.27
CA ASN A 38 -3.74 -3.36 7.76
C ASN A 38 -3.27 -4.79 7.56
N ILE A 39 -2.21 -4.96 6.78
CA ILE A 39 -1.50 -6.23 6.65
C ILE A 39 -0.02 -5.89 6.80
N PRO A 40 0.57 -6.07 8.00
CA PRO A 40 1.96 -5.69 8.22
C PRO A 40 2.92 -6.35 7.23
N TYR A 41 4.01 -5.65 6.93
CA TYR A 41 4.98 -6.02 5.90
C TYR A 41 5.36 -7.51 5.94
N TYR A 42 5.78 -8.01 7.11
CA TYR A 42 6.24 -9.40 7.20
C TYR A 42 5.11 -10.41 7.11
N ASN A 43 3.92 -10.03 7.55
CA ASN A 43 2.74 -10.88 7.40
C ASN A 43 2.40 -11.02 5.92
N LEU A 44 2.39 -9.91 5.20
CA LEU A 44 2.08 -9.92 3.78
C LEU A 44 3.15 -10.69 2.99
N LEU A 45 4.42 -10.38 3.23
CA LEU A 45 5.51 -11.04 2.50
C LEU A 45 5.57 -12.53 2.78
N GLY A 46 5.32 -12.92 4.03
CA GLY A 46 5.40 -14.33 4.42
C GLY A 46 4.18 -15.16 4.03
N ASN A 47 3.06 -14.53 3.68
CA ASN A 47 1.83 -15.27 3.39
C ASN A 47 0.97 -14.58 2.33
N TYR A 48 1.61 -14.06 1.29
CA TYR A 48 0.95 -13.22 0.29
C TYR A 48 -0.19 -13.94 -0.44
N SER A 49 -0.06 -15.21 -0.72
CA SER A 49 -1.09 -15.96 -1.44
C SER A 49 -2.37 -16.10 -0.64
N HIS A 50 -2.27 -16.00 0.69
CA HIS A 50 -3.44 -16.02 1.57
C HIS A 50 -4.20 -14.69 1.50
N TYR A 51 -3.46 -13.58 1.38
CA TYR A 51 -4.06 -12.25 1.42
C TYR A 51 -4.47 -11.70 0.06
N LEU A 52 -3.80 -12.13 -1.01
CA LEU A 52 -3.93 -11.49 -2.31
C LEU A 52 -4.46 -12.45 -3.36
N SER A 53 -5.26 -11.91 -4.29
CA SER A 53 -5.70 -12.58 -5.50
C SER A 53 -4.97 -11.99 -6.70
N LYS A 54 -4.61 -12.82 -7.67
CA LYS A 54 -3.99 -12.35 -8.90
C LYS A 54 -4.98 -11.63 -9.83
N ASN A 55 -6.27 -11.68 -9.48
CA ASN A 55 -7.31 -11.03 -10.26
C ASN A 55 -7.62 -9.61 -9.81
N ASP A 56 -7.05 -9.17 -8.68
CA ASP A 56 -7.32 -7.86 -8.10
C ASP A 56 -6.09 -6.97 -8.17
N LYS A 57 -6.32 -5.67 -8.05
CA LYS A 57 -5.26 -4.67 -7.93
C LYS A 57 -5.21 -4.16 -6.50
N TYR A 58 -4.01 -3.98 -5.99
CA TYR A 58 -3.79 -3.56 -4.60
C TYR A 58 -2.88 -2.35 -4.56
N TYR A 59 -3.21 -1.41 -3.68
CA TYR A 59 -2.46 -0.17 -3.52
C TYR A 59 -1.87 -0.16 -2.13
N LEU A 60 -0.54 -0.29 -2.06
CA LEU A 60 0.17 -0.51 -0.81
C LEU A 60 0.85 0.78 -0.35
N TYR A 61 0.88 1.02 0.95
CA TYR A 61 1.66 2.13 1.47
C TYR A 61 2.29 1.78 2.81
N CYS A 62 3.39 2.46 3.09
CA CYS A 62 4.05 2.46 4.39
C CYS A 62 4.18 3.91 4.85
N GLU A 63 5.15 4.21 5.70
CA GLU A 63 5.30 5.58 6.22
C GLU A 63 5.74 6.56 5.12
N ASN A 64 6.75 6.20 4.33
CA ASN A 64 7.35 7.10 3.33
C ASN A 64 7.43 6.55 1.91
N GLY A 65 6.93 5.35 1.67
CA GLY A 65 6.92 4.75 0.35
C GLY A 65 8.06 3.79 0.04
N ARG A 66 9.06 3.67 0.90
CA ARG A 66 10.22 2.81 0.61
C ARG A 66 9.93 1.33 0.76
N GLN A 67 9.40 0.92 1.91
CA GLN A 67 9.06 -0.48 2.14
C GLN A 67 7.96 -0.94 1.21
N SER A 68 6.96 -0.10 0.98
CA SER A 68 5.85 -0.47 0.12
C SER A 68 6.28 -0.61 -1.34
N LEU A 69 7.23 0.21 -1.80
CA LEU A 69 7.79 0.03 -3.15
C LEU A 69 8.54 -1.29 -3.25
N ASN A 70 9.35 -1.60 -2.24
CA ASN A 70 10.12 -2.85 -2.21
C ASN A 70 9.21 -4.07 -2.28
N ILE A 71 8.20 -4.14 -1.40
CA ILE A 71 7.31 -5.30 -1.37
C ILE A 71 6.43 -5.37 -2.62
N SER A 72 6.01 -4.23 -3.15
CA SER A 72 5.22 -4.18 -4.38
C SER A 72 5.99 -4.81 -5.54
N ASN A 73 7.27 -4.46 -5.69
CA ASN A 73 8.11 -5.05 -6.72
C ASN A 73 8.25 -6.56 -6.56
N ARG A 74 8.41 -7.02 -5.33
CA ARG A 74 8.54 -8.45 -5.04
C ARG A 74 7.24 -9.20 -5.35
N LEU A 75 6.11 -8.66 -4.89
CA LEU A 75 4.81 -9.29 -5.12
C LEU A 75 4.48 -9.35 -6.62
N ASN A 76 4.81 -8.30 -7.35
CA ASN A 76 4.57 -8.27 -8.79
C ASN A 76 5.44 -9.30 -9.52
N SER A 77 6.65 -9.58 -9.01
CA SER A 77 7.48 -10.64 -9.58
C SER A 77 6.89 -12.03 -9.37
N PHE A 78 5.98 -12.18 -8.41
CA PHE A 78 5.25 -13.43 -8.16
C PHE A 78 3.91 -13.50 -8.92
N GLY A 79 3.62 -12.49 -9.73
CA GLY A 79 2.43 -12.48 -10.58
C GLY A 79 1.24 -11.69 -10.02
N TYR A 80 1.41 -11.01 -8.90
CA TYR A 80 0.36 -10.16 -8.34
C TYR A 80 0.42 -8.77 -8.97
N ASN A 81 -0.64 -8.01 -8.80
CA ASN A 81 -0.79 -6.70 -9.40
C ASN A 81 -0.91 -5.65 -8.30
N THR A 82 0.23 -5.14 -7.87
CA THR A 82 0.30 -4.19 -6.76
C THR A 82 1.00 -2.91 -7.19
N PHE A 83 0.66 -1.82 -6.52
CA PHE A 83 1.22 -0.50 -6.76
C PHE A 83 1.58 0.13 -5.43
N ASN A 84 2.72 0.80 -5.38
CA ASN A 84 3.12 1.59 -4.23
C ASN A 84 2.43 2.96 -4.30
N ILE A 85 1.80 3.39 -3.22
CA ILE A 85 1.30 4.77 -3.12
C ILE A 85 2.49 5.66 -2.78
N ASP A 86 2.83 6.54 -3.71
CA ASP A 86 4.01 7.39 -3.62
C ASP A 86 3.94 8.30 -2.40
N GLY A 87 5.03 8.35 -1.63
CA GLY A 87 5.14 9.20 -0.45
C GLY A 87 4.46 8.66 0.82
N GLY A 88 3.70 7.59 0.71
CA GLY A 88 3.12 6.89 1.86
C GLY A 88 2.22 7.73 2.75
N TYR A 89 2.18 7.36 4.03
CA TYR A 89 1.33 8.04 5.01
C TYR A 89 1.76 9.48 5.25
N GLU A 90 3.06 9.77 5.13
CA GLU A 90 3.55 11.16 5.24
C GLU A 90 2.88 12.06 4.21
N ARG A 91 2.79 11.58 2.97
CA ARG A 91 2.14 12.33 1.90
C ARG A 91 0.66 12.52 2.18
N TYR A 92 0.00 11.52 2.72
CA TYR A 92 -1.41 11.60 3.09
C TYR A 92 -1.64 12.68 4.15
N LEU A 93 -0.79 12.73 5.17
CA LEU A 93 -0.91 13.76 6.22
C LEU A 93 -0.74 15.16 5.66
N ILE A 94 0.21 15.35 4.75
CA ILE A 94 0.42 16.63 4.10
C ILE A 94 -0.83 17.05 3.34
N SER A 95 -1.39 16.15 2.54
CA SER A 95 -2.57 16.46 1.73
C SER A 95 -3.80 16.74 2.60
N LYS A 96 -3.88 16.11 3.78
CA LYS A 96 -5.04 16.26 4.66
C LYS A 96 -5.00 17.54 5.50
N TYR A 97 -3.79 17.97 5.93
CA TYR A 97 -3.66 19.07 6.89
C TYR A 97 -3.00 20.31 6.30
N TYR A 98 -2.50 20.26 5.12
CA TYR A 98 -1.83 21.37 4.45
C TYR A 98 -2.35 21.51 3.01
#